data_f6fdb64e25317d2709011a6c9e6b88c5
#
_entry.id   f6fdb64e25317d2709011a6c9e6b88c5
#
_cell.length_a   1.000
_cell.length_b   1.000
_cell.length_c   1.000
_cell.angle_alpha   90.00
_cell.angle_beta   90.00
_cell.angle_gamma   90.00
#
_symmetry.space_group_name_H-M   'P 1'
#
loop_
_entity.id
_entity.type
_entity.pdbx_description
1 polymer ?
#
loop_
_entity_poly.entity_id
_entity_poly.type
_entity_poly.pdbx_seq_one_letter_code
_entity_poly.pdbx_strand_id
1 'polypeptide(L)'
;MKITSEKARTLLEIERKNTTDDRWIEHCISVGDSAGRIAKALCEKGINVDIDKAITLGYLHDIGKYNSESHGHVMRGYEYLKNKGYDDKYANICLTHSYLNNDIVCTAGGVPNPKENPFLTNFIKNHEYTIEEKLINLCDLMCPQGNKIFTIDKRLIDIMIRRGAYSNTQYHIQETYKLKEYFANLLGYNLYDLFPKIKENL
;
A
#
# COMPACT_ATOMS: atom_id res chain seq x y z
N MET A 1 -17.82 -8.88 7.26
CA MET A 1 -17.11 -9.57 8.37
C MET A 1 -15.79 -8.90 8.65
N LYS A 2 -15.38 -8.89 9.93
CA LYS A 2 -14.01 -8.52 10.32
C LYS A 2 -13.03 -9.58 9.80
N ILE A 3 -11.82 -9.16 9.38
CA ILE A 3 -10.69 -10.03 9.07
C ILE A 3 -9.50 -9.62 9.92
N THR A 4 -8.72 -10.59 10.41
CA THR A 4 -7.48 -10.38 11.17
C THR A 4 -6.27 -10.56 10.26
N SER A 5 -5.09 -10.09 10.70
CA SER A 5 -3.83 -10.26 9.98
C SER A 5 -3.50 -11.75 9.73
N GLU A 6 -3.76 -12.64 10.68
CA GLU A 6 -3.59 -14.08 10.53
C GLU A 6 -4.45 -14.64 9.38
N LYS A 7 -5.73 -14.22 9.33
CA LYS A 7 -6.65 -14.64 8.27
C LYS A 7 -6.26 -14.05 6.91
N ALA A 8 -5.85 -12.79 6.87
CA ALA A 8 -5.36 -12.14 5.65
C ALA A 8 -4.10 -12.86 5.12
N ARG A 9 -3.17 -13.23 6.02
CA ARG A 9 -2.00 -14.04 5.66
C ARG A 9 -2.42 -15.39 5.07
N THR A 10 -3.41 -16.04 5.68
CA THR A 10 -3.94 -17.32 5.16
C THR A 10 -4.51 -17.17 3.75
N LEU A 11 -5.18 -16.05 3.43
CA LEU A 11 -5.66 -15.78 2.06
C LEU A 11 -4.50 -15.67 1.08
N LEU A 12 -3.43 -14.96 1.43
CA LEU A 12 -2.23 -14.87 0.57
C LEU A 12 -1.61 -16.26 0.31
N GLU A 13 -1.53 -17.12 1.33
CA GLU A 13 -0.99 -18.47 1.17
C GLU A 13 -1.90 -19.40 0.33
N ILE A 14 -3.21 -19.15 0.32
CA ILE A 14 -4.14 -19.83 -0.60
C ILE A 14 -3.84 -19.39 -2.04
N GLU A 15 -3.73 -18.08 -2.27
CA GLU A 15 -3.45 -17.56 -3.62
C GLU A 15 -2.04 -17.90 -4.10
N ARG A 16 -1.06 -18.10 -3.20
CA ARG A 16 0.29 -18.60 -3.53
C ARG A 16 0.25 -19.94 -4.26
N LYS A 17 -0.71 -20.80 -3.93
CA LYS A 17 -0.86 -22.11 -4.57
C LYS A 17 -1.49 -22.01 -5.96
N ASN A 18 -2.11 -20.88 -6.27
CA ASN A 18 -2.87 -20.65 -7.50
C ASN A 18 -2.13 -19.72 -8.49
N THR A 19 -1.05 -19.05 -8.06
CA THR A 19 -0.31 -18.12 -8.91
C THR A 19 0.97 -18.75 -9.46
N THR A 20 1.36 -18.33 -10.67
CA THR A 20 2.66 -18.69 -11.28
C THR A 20 3.77 -17.71 -10.90
N ASP A 21 3.42 -16.53 -10.35
CA ASP A 21 4.34 -15.51 -9.88
C ASP A 21 3.92 -15.03 -8.49
N ASP A 22 4.64 -15.47 -7.47
CA ASP A 22 4.35 -15.16 -6.06
C ASP A 22 5.06 -13.90 -5.54
N ARG A 23 5.82 -13.19 -6.38
CA ARG A 23 6.55 -11.97 -5.97
C ARG A 23 5.63 -10.89 -5.44
N TRP A 24 4.38 -10.81 -5.93
CA TRP A 24 3.37 -9.90 -5.41
C TRP A 24 2.92 -10.27 -3.99
N ILE A 25 2.92 -11.56 -3.66
CA ILE A 25 2.57 -12.06 -2.31
C ILE A 25 3.68 -11.66 -1.33
N GLU A 26 4.94 -11.89 -1.68
CA GLU A 26 6.08 -11.44 -0.87
C GLU A 26 6.07 -9.93 -0.67
N HIS A 27 5.66 -9.16 -1.69
CA HIS A 27 5.46 -7.73 -1.58
C HIS A 27 4.35 -7.39 -0.56
N CYS A 28 3.17 -8.01 -0.66
CA CYS A 28 2.09 -7.82 0.31
C CYS A 28 2.53 -8.10 1.75
N ILE A 29 3.30 -9.18 1.94
CA ILE A 29 3.84 -9.56 3.24
C ILE A 29 4.79 -8.46 3.75
N SER A 30 5.71 -8.01 2.91
CA SER A 30 6.67 -6.96 3.27
C SER A 30 5.97 -5.65 3.62
N VAL A 31 4.91 -5.28 2.90
CA VAL A 31 4.09 -4.09 3.19
C VAL A 31 3.38 -4.24 4.53
N GLY A 32 2.72 -5.36 4.78
CA GLY A 32 2.00 -5.60 6.04
C GLY A 32 2.94 -5.63 7.26
N ASP A 33 4.07 -6.33 7.15
CA ASP A 33 5.07 -6.41 8.23
C ASP A 33 5.71 -5.03 8.51
N SER A 34 5.96 -4.25 7.47
CA SER A 34 6.47 -2.87 7.60
C SER A 34 5.43 -1.96 8.25
N ALA A 35 4.17 -2.05 7.83
CA ALA A 35 3.08 -1.30 8.42
C ALA A 35 2.88 -1.64 9.90
N GLY A 36 2.93 -2.92 10.26
CA GLY A 36 2.84 -3.37 11.64
C GLY A 36 3.97 -2.81 12.52
N ARG A 37 5.19 -2.77 11.99
CA ARG A 37 6.36 -2.20 12.67
C ARG A 37 6.20 -0.71 12.94
N ILE A 38 5.78 0.08 11.95
CA ILE A 38 5.56 1.51 12.11
C ILE A 38 4.36 1.76 13.03
N ALA A 39 3.25 1.03 12.85
CA ALA A 39 2.05 1.15 13.69
C ALA A 39 2.38 0.91 15.18
N LYS A 40 3.21 -0.11 15.49
CA LYS A 40 3.67 -0.37 16.85
C LYS A 40 4.46 0.81 17.42
N ALA A 41 5.41 1.35 16.66
CA ALA A 41 6.20 2.50 17.08
C ALA A 41 5.35 3.77 17.28
N LEU A 42 4.30 3.97 16.46
CA LEU A 42 3.32 5.05 16.63
C LEU A 42 2.50 4.87 17.92
N CYS A 43 2.07 3.65 18.23
CA CYS A 43 1.38 3.35 19.49
C CYS A 43 2.26 3.65 20.72
N GLU A 44 3.57 3.35 20.64
CA GLU A 44 4.54 3.68 21.69
C GLU A 44 4.70 5.20 21.89
N LYS A 45 4.36 6.01 20.87
CA LYS A 45 4.26 7.48 20.95
C LYS A 45 2.87 8.00 21.37
N GLY A 46 1.96 7.12 21.71
CA GLY A 46 0.60 7.49 22.12
C GLY A 46 -0.35 7.80 20.96
N ILE A 47 0.04 7.52 19.72
CA ILE A 47 -0.82 7.67 18.54
C ILE A 47 -1.76 6.47 18.46
N ASN A 48 -3.06 6.74 18.33
CA ASN A 48 -4.07 5.68 18.21
C ASN A 48 -4.05 5.05 16.80
N VAL A 49 -3.45 3.87 16.66
CA VAL A 49 -3.37 3.08 15.43
C VAL A 49 -3.72 1.63 15.76
N ASP A 50 -4.58 1.01 14.97
CA ASP A 50 -4.88 -0.43 15.07
C ASP A 50 -3.78 -1.23 14.35
N ILE A 51 -2.86 -1.83 15.12
CA ILE A 51 -1.72 -2.58 14.61
C ILE A 51 -2.17 -3.77 13.76
N ASP A 52 -3.15 -4.57 14.25
CA ASP A 52 -3.65 -5.72 13.50
C ASP A 52 -4.32 -5.30 12.20
N LYS A 53 -5.08 -4.21 12.22
CA LYS A 53 -5.69 -3.62 11.02
C LYS A 53 -4.61 -3.15 10.03
N ALA A 54 -3.56 -2.45 10.49
CA ALA A 54 -2.48 -1.99 9.62
C ALA A 54 -1.79 -3.17 8.90
N ILE A 55 -1.45 -4.24 9.63
CA ILE A 55 -0.88 -5.47 9.06
C ILE A 55 -1.86 -6.10 8.06
N THR A 56 -3.13 -6.21 8.45
CA THR A 56 -4.21 -6.79 7.63
C THR A 56 -4.34 -6.06 6.30
N LEU A 57 -4.41 -4.72 6.33
CA LEU A 57 -4.53 -3.91 5.13
C LEU A 57 -3.33 -4.08 4.21
N GLY A 58 -2.11 -4.16 4.76
CA GLY A 58 -0.89 -4.41 3.98
C GLY A 58 -0.91 -5.76 3.27
N TYR A 59 -1.39 -6.81 3.94
CA TYR A 59 -1.53 -8.13 3.32
C TYR A 59 -2.59 -8.16 2.21
N LEU A 60 -3.61 -7.32 2.29
CA LEU A 60 -4.75 -7.34 1.37
C LEU A 60 -4.65 -6.36 0.19
N HIS A 61 -3.79 -5.32 0.26
CA HIS A 61 -3.84 -4.20 -0.67
C HIS A 61 -3.75 -4.61 -2.15
N ASP A 62 -2.95 -5.61 -2.44
CA ASP A 62 -2.68 -6.13 -3.79
C ASP A 62 -3.32 -7.50 -4.07
N ILE A 63 -4.27 -7.95 -3.23
CA ILE A 63 -4.91 -9.28 -3.38
C ILE A 63 -5.55 -9.49 -4.77
N GLY A 64 -5.93 -8.42 -5.45
CA GLY A 64 -6.48 -8.48 -6.80
C GLY A 64 -5.50 -8.92 -7.90
N LYS A 65 -4.23 -9.16 -7.55
CA LYS A 65 -3.22 -9.75 -8.46
C LYS A 65 -3.25 -11.28 -8.48
N TYR A 66 -4.20 -11.91 -7.82
CA TYR A 66 -4.33 -13.37 -7.69
C TYR A 66 -4.35 -14.13 -9.03
N ASN A 67 -4.75 -13.51 -10.13
CA ASN A 67 -4.72 -14.09 -11.47
C ASN A 67 -3.47 -13.72 -12.28
N SER A 68 -2.42 -13.23 -11.63
CA SER A 68 -1.15 -12.75 -12.22
C SER A 68 -1.29 -11.52 -13.14
N GLU A 69 -2.45 -10.87 -13.18
CA GLU A 69 -2.67 -9.63 -13.93
C GLU A 69 -2.56 -8.40 -13.03
N SER A 70 -1.68 -7.49 -13.37
CA SER A 70 -1.56 -6.21 -12.65
C SER A 70 -2.60 -5.17 -13.10
N HIS A 71 -3.03 -5.23 -14.37
CA HIS A 71 -4.07 -4.32 -14.87
C HIS A 71 -5.41 -4.60 -14.19
N GLY A 72 -6.06 -3.56 -13.66
CA GLY A 72 -7.36 -3.67 -13.00
C GLY A 72 -7.35 -4.36 -11.62
N HIS A 73 -6.18 -4.69 -11.05
CA HIS A 73 -6.08 -5.36 -9.75
C HIS A 73 -6.78 -4.61 -8.61
N VAL A 74 -6.83 -3.29 -8.68
CA VAL A 74 -7.50 -2.41 -7.70
C VAL A 74 -8.97 -2.80 -7.54
N MET A 75 -9.73 -2.79 -8.64
CA MET A 75 -11.14 -3.16 -8.63
C MET A 75 -11.35 -4.64 -8.34
N ARG A 76 -10.55 -5.51 -8.95
CA ARG A 76 -10.62 -6.96 -8.71
C ARG A 76 -10.40 -7.33 -7.24
N GLY A 77 -9.44 -6.68 -6.58
CA GLY A 77 -9.18 -6.91 -5.16
C GLY A 77 -10.34 -6.47 -4.28
N TYR A 78 -10.89 -5.30 -4.56
CA TYR A 78 -12.09 -4.81 -3.87
C TYR A 78 -13.26 -5.79 -4.01
N GLU A 79 -13.60 -6.19 -5.24
CA GLU A 79 -14.67 -7.14 -5.53
C GLU A 79 -14.41 -8.52 -4.90
N TYR A 80 -13.18 -9.01 -4.96
CA TYR A 80 -12.77 -10.27 -4.32
C TYR A 80 -13.07 -10.26 -2.81
N LEU A 81 -12.69 -9.20 -2.11
CA LEU A 81 -12.93 -9.10 -0.67
C LEU A 81 -14.43 -8.90 -0.35
N LYS A 82 -15.15 -8.10 -1.14
CA LYS A 82 -16.59 -7.90 -0.98
C LYS A 82 -17.37 -9.20 -1.22
N ASN A 83 -17.04 -9.96 -2.24
CA ASN A 83 -17.67 -11.26 -2.56
C ASN A 83 -17.42 -12.30 -1.45
N LYS A 84 -16.32 -12.19 -0.73
CA LYS A 84 -16.05 -13.01 0.48
C LYS A 84 -16.77 -12.48 1.74
N GLY A 85 -17.52 -11.37 1.64
CA GLY A 85 -18.30 -10.78 2.73
C GLY A 85 -17.48 -9.98 3.75
N TYR A 86 -16.27 -9.53 3.39
CA TYR A 86 -15.49 -8.65 4.28
C TYR A 86 -16.00 -7.20 4.26
N ASP A 87 -15.83 -6.52 5.40
CA ASP A 87 -16.28 -5.15 5.59
C ASP A 87 -15.49 -4.16 4.71
N ASP A 88 -16.14 -3.06 4.33
CA ASP A 88 -15.55 -2.01 3.50
C ASP A 88 -14.24 -1.49 4.06
N LYS A 89 -14.12 -1.36 5.39
CA LYS A 89 -12.89 -0.91 6.05
C LYS A 89 -11.65 -1.78 5.78
N TYR A 90 -11.83 -2.97 5.21
CA TYR A 90 -10.75 -3.84 4.74
C TYR A 90 -10.69 -3.91 3.22
N ALA A 91 -11.85 -3.95 2.54
CA ALA A 91 -11.89 -4.01 1.08
C ALA A 91 -11.42 -2.72 0.41
N ASN A 92 -11.68 -1.57 1.03
CA ASN A 92 -11.33 -0.25 0.51
C ASN A 92 -9.83 -0.07 0.29
N ILE A 93 -8.97 -0.80 1.02
CA ILE A 93 -7.52 -0.69 0.82
C ILE A 93 -7.10 -1.03 -0.62
N CYS A 94 -7.81 -1.95 -1.27
CA CYS A 94 -7.55 -2.25 -2.67
C CYS A 94 -7.78 -1.04 -3.57
N LEU A 95 -8.77 -0.18 -3.24
CA LEU A 95 -9.06 1.04 -3.98
C LEU A 95 -8.08 2.17 -3.66
N THR A 96 -7.62 2.28 -2.39
CA THR A 96 -6.93 3.46 -1.88
C THR A 96 -5.41 3.40 -1.96
N HIS A 97 -4.80 2.19 -1.92
CA HIS A 97 -3.36 2.01 -1.75
C HIS A 97 -2.48 2.68 -2.81
N SER A 98 -2.99 2.85 -4.03
CA SER A 98 -2.22 3.40 -5.16
C SER A 98 -2.36 4.92 -5.34
N TYR A 99 -3.22 5.57 -4.56
CA TYR A 99 -3.57 6.98 -4.78
C TYR A 99 -3.32 7.81 -3.52
N LEU A 100 -2.48 8.83 -3.65
CA LEU A 100 -2.18 9.76 -2.57
C LEU A 100 -3.10 10.99 -2.63
N ASN A 101 -3.21 11.70 -1.52
CA ASN A 101 -3.85 13.01 -1.44
C ASN A 101 -5.31 13.05 -1.93
N ASN A 102 -6.06 11.94 -1.81
CA ASN A 102 -7.44 11.83 -2.33
C ASN A 102 -7.57 12.17 -3.82
N ASP A 103 -6.53 11.92 -4.60
CA ASP A 103 -6.47 12.29 -6.01
C ASP A 103 -6.05 11.09 -6.87
N ILE A 104 -6.93 10.68 -7.78
CA ILE A 104 -6.67 9.58 -8.71
C ILE A 104 -5.46 9.84 -9.61
N VAL A 105 -5.10 11.10 -9.82
CA VAL A 105 -3.92 11.51 -10.61
C VAL A 105 -2.63 11.36 -9.78
N CYS A 106 -2.72 11.38 -8.44
CA CYS A 106 -1.56 11.23 -7.57
C CYS A 106 -1.17 9.75 -7.40
N THR A 107 -0.61 9.16 -8.42
CA THR A 107 -0.22 7.74 -8.49
C THR A 107 1.14 7.55 -9.17
N ALA A 108 1.82 6.43 -8.88
CA ALA A 108 3.14 6.08 -9.41
C ALA A 108 3.13 5.57 -10.88
N GLY A 109 2.00 5.59 -11.54
CA GLY A 109 1.84 5.19 -12.95
C GLY A 109 1.52 6.38 -13.84
N GLY A 110 1.19 6.11 -15.10
CA GLY A 110 0.63 7.12 -16.00
C GLY A 110 -0.64 7.74 -15.43
N VAL A 111 -1.02 8.90 -15.96
CA VAL A 111 -2.23 9.61 -15.54
C VAL A 111 -3.46 8.77 -15.90
N PRO A 112 -4.23 8.26 -14.93
CA PRO A 112 -5.46 7.55 -15.25
C PRO A 112 -6.49 8.49 -15.88
N ASN A 113 -7.30 7.94 -16.78
CA ASN A 113 -8.44 8.68 -17.30
C ASN A 113 -9.61 8.57 -16.31
N PRO A 114 -10.03 9.66 -15.64
CA PRO A 114 -11.12 9.61 -14.66
C PRO A 114 -12.45 9.11 -15.23
N LYS A 115 -12.66 9.23 -16.55
CA LYS A 115 -13.88 8.79 -17.22
C LYS A 115 -13.95 7.26 -17.43
N GLU A 116 -12.82 6.57 -17.40
CA GLU A 116 -12.76 5.12 -17.57
C GLU A 116 -13.25 4.37 -16.33
N ASN A 117 -13.06 4.94 -15.14
CA ASN A 117 -13.60 4.39 -13.90
C ASN A 117 -14.20 5.49 -13.01
N PRO A 118 -15.43 5.94 -13.31
CA PRO A 118 -16.10 6.99 -12.53
C PRO A 118 -16.33 6.61 -11.06
N PHE A 119 -16.60 5.33 -10.80
CA PHE A 119 -16.76 4.83 -9.43
C PHE A 119 -15.47 5.05 -8.61
N LEU A 120 -14.34 4.55 -9.09
CA LEU A 120 -13.06 4.70 -8.40
C LEU A 120 -12.67 6.18 -8.23
N THR A 121 -12.85 6.98 -9.28
CA THR A 121 -12.56 8.43 -9.25
C THR A 121 -13.36 9.14 -8.17
N ASN A 122 -14.67 8.89 -8.12
CA ASN A 122 -15.54 9.48 -7.11
C ASN A 122 -15.24 8.95 -5.70
N PHE A 123 -14.94 7.66 -5.59
CA PHE A 123 -14.57 7.04 -4.32
C PHE A 123 -13.30 7.69 -3.75
N ILE A 124 -12.20 7.74 -4.50
CA ILE A 124 -10.92 8.31 -4.05
C ILE A 124 -11.07 9.77 -3.63
N LYS A 125 -11.82 10.56 -4.39
CA LYS A 125 -12.05 11.98 -4.09
C LYS A 125 -12.77 12.21 -2.76
N ASN A 126 -13.70 11.33 -2.38
CA ASN A 126 -14.58 11.54 -1.23
C ASN A 126 -14.26 10.64 -0.03
N HIS A 127 -13.34 9.67 -0.18
CA HIS A 127 -12.98 8.77 0.90
C HIS A 127 -12.08 9.45 1.93
N GLU A 128 -12.42 9.34 3.20
CA GLU A 128 -11.56 9.80 4.29
C GLU A 128 -10.54 8.70 4.63
N TYR A 129 -9.28 8.92 4.26
CA TYR A 129 -8.19 7.97 4.52
C TYR A 129 -7.89 7.86 6.01
N THR A 130 -8.02 6.66 6.56
CA THR A 130 -7.57 6.36 7.92
C THR A 130 -6.04 6.41 8.02
N ILE A 131 -5.52 6.50 9.24
CA ILE A 131 -4.06 6.49 9.46
C ILE A 131 -3.44 5.18 8.97
N GLU A 132 -4.13 4.05 9.11
CA GLU A 132 -3.68 2.75 8.62
C GLU A 132 -3.63 2.71 7.09
N GLU A 133 -4.61 3.27 6.37
CA GLU A 133 -4.58 3.37 4.91
C GLU A 133 -3.42 4.24 4.42
N LYS A 134 -3.20 5.40 5.05
CA LYS A 134 -2.04 6.26 4.77
C LYS A 134 -0.72 5.52 5.02
N LEU A 135 -0.69 4.68 6.06
CA LEU A 135 0.48 3.86 6.37
C LEU A 135 0.75 2.81 5.28
N ILE A 136 -0.30 2.21 4.72
CA ILE A 136 -0.14 1.29 3.59
C ILE A 136 0.37 2.02 2.34
N ASN A 137 -0.16 3.21 2.01
CA ASN A 137 0.36 4.03 0.91
C ASN A 137 1.88 4.26 1.06
N LEU A 138 2.36 4.57 2.28
CA LEU A 138 3.78 4.77 2.54
C LEU A 138 4.57 3.47 2.40
N CYS A 139 4.09 2.37 3.01
CA CYS A 139 4.81 1.09 3.01
C CYS A 139 4.88 0.47 1.61
N ASP A 140 3.85 0.60 0.78
CA ASP A 140 3.88 0.16 -0.62
C ASP A 140 4.98 0.90 -1.41
N LEU A 141 5.18 2.19 -1.13
CA LEU A 141 6.26 2.99 -1.70
C LEU A 141 7.66 2.68 -1.11
N MET A 142 7.75 1.92 -0.03
CA MET A 142 9.02 1.47 0.55
C MET A 142 9.36 0.02 0.16
N CYS A 143 8.37 -0.78 -0.19
CA CYS A 143 8.53 -2.20 -0.44
C CYS A 143 8.46 -2.47 -1.97
N PRO A 144 9.58 -2.73 -2.66
CA PRO A 144 9.55 -3.24 -4.04
C PRO A 144 9.02 -4.67 -4.06
N GLN A 145 8.88 -5.25 -5.26
CA GLN A 145 8.54 -6.66 -5.39
C GLN A 145 9.58 -7.55 -4.71
N GLY A 146 9.12 -8.59 -4.04
CA GLY A 146 9.93 -9.47 -3.22
C GLY A 146 10.12 -8.92 -1.79
N ASN A 147 10.91 -9.63 -0.99
CA ASN A 147 11.12 -9.30 0.43
C ASN A 147 12.26 -8.28 0.62
N LYS A 148 12.07 -7.05 0.16
CA LYS A 148 13.04 -5.95 0.27
C LYS A 148 12.37 -4.70 0.81
N ILE A 149 13.18 -3.82 1.44
CA ILE A 149 12.76 -2.50 1.86
C ILE A 149 13.76 -1.50 1.29
N PHE A 150 13.25 -0.49 0.60
CA PHE A 150 14.03 0.60 0.01
C PHE A 150 13.75 1.91 0.76
N THR A 151 14.69 2.85 0.67
CA THR A 151 14.34 4.25 0.95
C THR A 151 13.36 4.75 -0.10
N ILE A 152 12.59 5.77 0.22
CA ILE A 152 11.66 6.41 -0.74
C ILE A 152 12.41 6.87 -1.98
N ASP A 153 13.59 7.47 -1.81
CA ASP A 153 14.42 7.94 -2.92
C ASP A 153 14.76 6.82 -3.90
N LYS A 154 15.31 5.72 -3.38
CA LYS A 154 15.66 4.56 -4.18
C LYS A 154 14.43 3.96 -4.87
N ARG A 155 13.29 3.89 -4.17
CA ARG A 155 12.05 3.35 -4.71
C ARG A 155 11.48 4.22 -5.83
N LEU A 156 11.49 5.54 -5.68
CA LEU A 156 11.03 6.46 -6.72
C LEU A 156 11.90 6.37 -7.99
N ILE A 157 13.21 6.26 -7.83
CA ILE A 157 14.13 6.03 -8.96
C ILE A 157 13.84 4.68 -9.63
N ASP A 158 13.69 3.60 -8.86
CA ASP A 158 13.33 2.27 -9.36
C ASP A 158 12.01 2.29 -10.17
N ILE A 159 11.00 3.02 -9.67
CA ILE A 159 9.73 3.18 -10.39
C ILE A 159 9.94 3.91 -11.72
N MET A 160 10.67 5.02 -11.72
CA MET A 160 10.93 5.79 -12.96
C MET A 160 11.75 4.99 -13.99
N ILE A 161 12.73 4.20 -13.55
CA ILE A 161 13.49 3.31 -14.43
C ILE A 161 12.57 2.27 -15.10
N ARG A 162 11.65 1.68 -14.36
CA ARG A 162 10.78 0.60 -14.85
C ARG A 162 9.55 1.06 -15.62
N ARG A 163 8.99 2.22 -15.27
CA ARG A 163 7.71 2.71 -15.78
C ARG A 163 7.84 3.99 -16.63
N GLY A 164 8.98 4.69 -16.55
CA GLY A 164 9.16 6.01 -17.15
C GLY A 164 8.64 7.14 -16.24
N ALA A 165 8.80 8.36 -16.75
CA ALA A 165 8.26 9.57 -16.14
C ALA A 165 7.02 10.05 -16.92
N TYR A 166 5.98 10.46 -16.19
CA TYR A 166 4.71 10.94 -16.71
C TYR A 166 4.45 12.37 -16.23
N SER A 167 3.44 13.03 -16.76
CA SER A 167 3.10 14.41 -16.38
C SER A 167 2.74 14.58 -14.90
N ASN A 168 2.28 13.51 -14.23
CA ASN A 168 1.96 13.48 -12.81
C ASN A 168 3.12 13.04 -11.90
N THR A 169 4.27 12.64 -12.45
CA THR A 169 5.39 12.07 -11.67
C THR A 169 5.90 13.04 -10.61
N GLN A 170 6.11 14.32 -10.96
CA GLN A 170 6.57 15.32 -10.01
C GLN A 170 5.58 15.51 -8.85
N TYR A 171 4.29 15.57 -9.16
CA TYR A 171 3.24 15.69 -8.15
C TYR A 171 3.23 14.47 -7.21
N HIS A 172 3.27 13.26 -7.76
CA HIS A 172 3.33 12.04 -6.97
C HIS A 172 4.58 12.01 -6.04
N ILE A 173 5.74 12.40 -6.55
CA ILE A 173 6.98 12.49 -5.75
C ILE A 173 6.79 13.46 -4.57
N GLN A 174 6.27 14.66 -4.81
CA GLN A 174 6.04 15.66 -3.77
C GLN A 174 5.10 15.14 -2.66
N GLU A 175 3.99 14.53 -3.03
CA GLU A 175 3.03 13.98 -2.07
C GLU A 175 3.58 12.76 -1.32
N THR A 176 4.44 11.96 -1.97
CA THR A 176 5.15 10.84 -1.32
C THR A 176 6.08 11.36 -0.20
N TYR A 177 6.84 12.43 -0.46
CA TYR A 177 7.70 13.03 0.58
C TYR A 177 6.89 13.64 1.73
N LYS A 178 5.78 14.33 1.43
CA LYS A 178 4.88 14.84 2.48
C LYS A 178 4.34 13.71 3.35
N LEU A 179 3.95 12.60 2.74
CA LEU A 179 3.47 11.42 3.48
C LEU A 179 4.57 10.82 4.37
N LYS A 180 5.80 10.71 3.87
CA LYS A 180 6.95 10.26 4.66
C LYS A 180 7.20 11.19 5.85
N GLU A 181 7.21 12.51 5.61
CA GLU A 181 7.41 13.53 6.66
C GLU A 181 6.30 13.50 7.71
N TYR A 182 5.04 13.29 7.28
CA TYR A 182 3.92 13.13 8.19
C TYR A 182 4.19 12.03 9.23
N PHE A 183 4.60 10.84 8.80
CA PHE A 183 4.89 9.75 9.72
C PHE A 183 6.19 9.96 10.51
N ALA A 184 7.22 10.55 9.92
CA ALA A 184 8.45 10.90 10.65
C ALA A 184 8.19 11.89 11.77
N ASN A 185 7.32 12.89 11.55
CA ASN A 185 6.91 13.85 12.56
C ASN A 185 6.11 13.20 13.71
N LEU A 186 5.21 12.28 13.40
CA LEU A 186 4.47 11.53 14.42
C LEU A 186 5.40 10.64 15.27
N LEU A 187 6.43 10.04 14.66
CA LEU A 187 7.43 9.23 15.35
C LEU A 187 8.40 10.09 16.19
N GLY A 188 8.71 11.29 15.72
CA GLY A 188 9.72 12.18 16.33
C GLY A 188 11.17 11.77 16.02
N TYR A 189 11.39 10.90 15.03
CA TYR A 189 12.71 10.45 14.55
C TYR A 189 12.64 9.97 13.10
N ASN A 190 13.81 9.65 12.52
CA ASN A 190 13.85 9.17 11.15
C ASN A 190 13.16 7.82 11.00
N LEU A 191 12.12 7.76 10.15
CA LEU A 191 11.35 6.55 9.83
C LEU A 191 12.23 5.33 9.52
N TYR A 192 13.36 5.55 8.84
CA TYR A 192 14.25 4.46 8.41
C TYR A 192 15.01 3.79 9.56
N ASP A 193 15.08 4.41 10.75
CA ASP A 193 15.68 3.81 11.93
C ASP A 193 14.90 2.58 12.42
N LEU A 194 13.63 2.48 12.03
CA LEU A 194 12.79 1.28 12.26
C LEU A 194 13.21 0.09 11.38
N PHE A 195 14.03 0.30 10.35
CA PHE A 195 14.37 -0.72 9.36
C PHE A 195 15.89 -0.92 9.25
N PRO A 196 16.53 -1.64 10.19
CA PRO A 196 18.00 -1.81 10.19
C PRO A 196 18.58 -2.32 8.87
N LYS A 197 17.82 -3.21 8.19
CA LYS A 197 18.22 -3.79 6.90
C LYS A 197 18.11 -2.82 5.71
N ILE A 198 17.54 -1.63 5.90
CA ILE A 198 17.43 -0.67 4.78
C ILE A 198 18.80 -0.25 4.26
N LYS A 199 19.82 -0.22 5.15
CA LYS A 199 21.20 0.09 4.80
C LYS A 199 21.85 -0.91 3.84
N GLU A 200 21.37 -2.15 3.83
CA GLU A 200 21.83 -3.22 2.91
C GLU A 200 21.31 -2.99 1.49
N ASN A 201 20.34 -2.11 1.34
CA ASN A 201 19.65 -1.83 0.09
C ASN A 201 19.82 -0.36 -0.38
N LEU A 202 20.81 0.34 0.17
CA LEU A 202 21.19 1.69 -0.26
C LEU A 202 21.95 1.68 -1.61
#